data_f8144d751b1b6bede85f8d03e01b2bb3
#
_entry.id   f8144d751b1b6bede85f8d03e01b2bb3
#
_cell.length_a   1.000
_cell.length_b   1.000
_cell.length_c   1.000
_cell.angle_alpha   90.00
_cell.angle_beta   90.00
_cell.angle_gamma   90.00
#
_symmetry.space_group_name_H-M   'P 1'
#
loop_
_entity.id
_entity.type
_entity.pdbx_description
1 polymer ?
#
loop_
_entity_poly.entity_id
_entity_poly.type
_entity_poly.pdbx_seq_one_letter_code
_entity_poly.pdbx_strand_id
1 'polypeptide(L)'
;MTAHIDLERLYREVIPSVVSIYVSRDGPGMGSGSGFVTDGNHVVTNQHVVGSGENADDVEIRFSDGSWRTGRVVGTDVYTDLAVVSVPTLPETVDPLRIASENPRPGRQVAALGNPLGLDGSITTGIVSGASRSMPTSNGFAIPDVVQTDAAINPGNSGGPLVGVVDSDDETDPDPAYEVVGVNRARQGDGIGFAVSPAIVNRVVPALVEDGEYRHSYLRTRTLDVTPTVAEANELDHPRGVLVVDVGEGVEGDDLRGSRYTRTVRGREIPVGGDVIVGIGGQEVHTHEELMRILITETSPGEPVEIDVLRDGAPATLSLVLGERPQPKRRRSRRGRNRRNGRNRDDGGGRIPID
;
A
#
# COMPACT_ATOMS: atom_id res chain seq x y z
N MET A 1 11.03 -15.06 -27.19
CA MET A 1 12.32 -14.88 -26.48
C MET A 1 12.05 -13.87 -25.38
N THR A 2 12.28 -14.20 -24.11
CA THR A 2 12.18 -13.21 -23.01
C THR A 2 13.28 -12.18 -23.22
N ALA A 3 12.91 -10.92 -23.46
CA ALA A 3 13.86 -9.83 -23.60
C ALA A 3 14.67 -9.73 -22.31
N HIS A 4 15.97 -9.87 -22.43
CA HIS A 4 16.88 -9.71 -21.29
C HIS A 4 16.97 -8.20 -20.98
N ILE A 5 16.71 -7.80 -19.74
CA ILE A 5 16.81 -6.39 -19.33
C ILE A 5 18.27 -5.94 -19.41
N ASP A 6 18.55 -4.93 -20.24
CA ASP A 6 19.81 -4.18 -20.18
C ASP A 6 19.76 -3.23 -18.98
N LEU A 7 20.37 -3.67 -17.88
CA LEU A 7 20.33 -2.96 -16.60
C LEU A 7 21.09 -1.63 -16.62
N GLU A 8 22.15 -1.52 -17.41
CA GLU A 8 22.91 -0.27 -17.52
C GLU A 8 22.10 0.78 -18.29
N ARG A 9 21.42 0.34 -19.35
CA ARG A 9 20.50 1.18 -20.11
C ARG A 9 19.30 1.60 -19.25
N LEU A 10 18.62 0.64 -18.61
CA LEU A 10 17.50 0.91 -17.71
C LEU A 10 17.89 1.95 -16.64
N TYR A 11 19.03 1.74 -15.98
CA TYR A 11 19.49 2.65 -14.95
C TYR A 11 19.69 4.07 -15.50
N ARG A 12 20.34 4.21 -16.65
CA ARG A 12 20.63 5.51 -17.27
C ARG A 12 19.37 6.26 -17.69
N GLU A 13 18.36 5.54 -18.18
CA GLU A 13 17.08 6.13 -18.64
C GLU A 13 16.13 6.45 -17.49
N VAL A 14 16.12 5.65 -16.42
CA VAL A 14 15.15 5.79 -15.32
C VAL A 14 15.65 6.67 -14.18
N ILE A 15 16.97 6.61 -13.86
CA ILE A 15 17.50 7.29 -12.65
C ILE A 15 17.31 8.80 -12.64
N PRO A 16 17.31 9.55 -13.79
CA PRO A 16 17.02 10.97 -13.77
C PRO A 16 15.65 11.33 -13.15
N SER A 17 14.70 10.42 -13.26
CA SER A 17 13.34 10.60 -12.73
C SER A 17 13.12 10.03 -11.33
N VAL A 18 14.16 9.44 -10.72
CA VAL A 18 14.15 8.94 -9.34
C VAL A 18 14.80 9.95 -8.40
N VAL A 19 14.08 10.32 -7.36
CA VAL A 19 14.48 11.38 -6.44
C VAL A 19 14.71 10.88 -5.02
N SER A 20 15.56 11.61 -4.26
CA SER A 20 15.61 11.51 -2.80
C SER A 20 14.64 12.50 -2.20
N ILE A 21 13.89 12.08 -1.20
CA ILE A 21 12.97 12.92 -0.44
C ILE A 21 13.49 13.05 0.99
N TYR A 22 13.58 14.28 1.47
CA TYR A 22 13.99 14.60 2.83
C TYR A 22 12.89 15.36 3.54
N VAL A 23 12.57 14.92 4.76
CA VAL A 23 11.51 15.49 5.57
C VAL A 23 12.09 15.91 6.92
N SER A 24 11.85 17.15 7.31
CA SER A 24 12.16 17.62 8.64
C SER A 24 11.24 16.93 9.65
N ARG A 25 11.80 16.26 10.66
CA ARG A 25 11.04 15.65 11.76
C ARG A 25 11.21 16.45 13.03
N ASP A 26 10.19 16.46 13.88
CA ASP A 26 10.29 17.00 15.25
C ASP A 26 11.30 16.17 16.06
N GLY A 27 12.56 16.61 16.09
CA GLY A 27 13.65 15.94 16.79
C GLY A 27 14.95 15.93 15.98
N PRO A 28 16.07 15.46 16.55
CA PRO A 28 17.31 15.36 15.83
C PRO A 28 17.27 14.19 14.82
N GLY A 29 17.04 14.51 13.57
CA GLY A 29 17.09 13.56 12.45
C GLY A 29 16.13 13.96 11.33
N MET A 30 16.61 13.85 10.09
CA MET A 30 15.80 13.94 8.89
C MET A 30 15.27 12.54 8.55
N GLY A 31 13.98 12.43 8.24
CA GLY A 31 13.46 11.27 7.54
C GLY A 31 13.88 11.33 6.08
N SER A 32 14.21 10.21 5.48
CA SER A 32 14.52 10.15 4.04
C SER A 32 13.92 8.90 3.40
N GLY A 33 13.66 9.01 2.12
CA GLY A 33 13.21 7.94 1.25
C GLY A 33 13.40 8.32 -0.21
N SER A 34 12.85 7.53 -1.10
CA SER A 34 12.87 7.80 -2.53
C SER A 34 11.47 8.18 -3.04
N GLY A 35 11.43 8.69 -4.23
CA GLY A 35 10.24 8.91 -5.04
C GLY A 35 10.60 8.85 -6.52
N PHE A 36 9.61 8.97 -7.37
CA PHE A 36 9.83 9.08 -8.81
C PHE A 36 8.82 10.02 -9.44
N VAL A 37 9.25 10.69 -10.50
CA VAL A 37 8.42 11.65 -11.22
C VAL A 37 7.44 10.91 -12.13
N THR A 38 6.18 11.33 -12.06
CA THR A 38 5.10 10.94 -12.98
C THR A 38 4.59 12.16 -13.73
N ASP A 39 3.48 12.03 -14.46
CA ASP A 39 2.88 13.13 -15.22
C ASP A 39 2.61 14.36 -14.36
N GLY A 40 2.66 15.54 -14.99
CA GLY A 40 2.23 16.81 -14.39
C GLY A 40 3.10 17.36 -13.26
N ASN A 41 4.41 17.11 -13.27
CA ASN A 41 5.36 17.55 -12.23
C ASN A 41 5.05 16.97 -10.83
N HIS A 42 4.51 15.77 -10.78
CA HIS A 42 4.22 15.07 -9.54
C HIS A 42 5.26 13.99 -9.26
N VAL A 43 5.65 13.89 -8.01
CA VAL A 43 6.48 12.81 -7.47
C VAL A 43 5.61 11.88 -6.66
N VAL A 44 5.57 10.60 -7.04
CA VAL A 44 4.94 9.55 -6.25
C VAL A 44 5.96 8.96 -5.28
N THR A 45 5.51 8.71 -4.06
CA THR A 45 6.31 8.11 -2.98
C THR A 45 5.41 7.38 -1.99
N ASN A 46 5.99 6.85 -0.90
CA ASN A 46 5.19 6.29 0.18
C ASN A 46 4.76 7.37 1.19
N GLN A 47 3.57 7.16 1.78
CA GLN A 47 3.03 8.03 2.82
C GLN A 47 3.97 8.10 4.05
N HIS A 48 4.55 6.97 4.47
CA HIS A 48 5.46 6.94 5.62
C HIS A 48 6.78 7.70 5.38
N VAL A 49 7.17 7.95 4.13
CA VAL A 49 8.34 8.77 3.76
C VAL A 49 8.07 10.23 4.06
N VAL A 50 6.93 10.77 3.60
CA VAL A 50 6.55 12.17 3.84
C VAL A 50 6.02 12.42 5.24
N GLY A 51 5.58 11.36 5.95
CA GLY A 51 5.08 11.45 7.32
C GLY A 51 3.64 11.93 7.42
N SER A 52 3.15 12.10 8.66
CA SER A 52 1.75 12.47 8.97
C SER A 52 1.65 13.77 9.78
N GLY A 53 2.70 14.61 9.78
CA GLY A 53 2.76 15.82 10.63
C GLY A 53 1.94 16.98 10.06
N GLU A 54 1.42 17.86 10.94
CA GLU A 54 0.77 19.12 10.56
C GLU A 54 1.75 20.12 9.88
N ASN A 55 3.06 19.81 9.86
CA ASN A 55 4.11 20.61 9.25
C ASN A 55 4.77 19.89 8.06
N ALA A 56 4.14 18.82 7.51
CA ALA A 56 4.69 18.04 6.41
C ALA A 56 4.29 18.60 5.02
N ASP A 57 3.89 19.88 4.94
CA ASP A 57 3.44 20.47 3.69
C ASP A 57 4.58 20.61 2.68
N ASP A 58 5.80 20.89 3.16
CA ASP A 58 6.97 21.07 2.31
C ASP A 58 8.03 19.98 2.57
N VAL A 59 8.58 19.43 1.50
CA VAL A 59 9.67 18.44 1.52
C VAL A 59 10.81 18.90 0.64
N GLU A 60 12.03 18.54 0.99
CA GLU A 60 13.19 18.77 0.13
C GLU A 60 13.42 17.58 -0.79
N ILE A 61 13.54 17.85 -2.08
CA ILE A 61 13.71 16.86 -3.13
C ILE A 61 15.05 17.08 -3.79
N ARG A 62 15.86 16.02 -3.84
CA ARG A 62 17.14 16.02 -4.56
C ARG A 62 17.05 15.10 -5.77
N PHE A 63 17.35 15.64 -6.94
CA PHE A 63 17.45 14.92 -8.20
C PHE A 63 18.82 14.28 -8.38
N SER A 64 18.94 13.35 -9.32
CA SER A 64 20.19 12.63 -9.63
C SER A 64 21.30 13.54 -10.17
N ASP A 65 20.94 14.68 -10.80
CA ASP A 65 21.88 15.71 -11.24
C ASP A 65 22.45 16.57 -10.10
N GLY A 66 22.04 16.29 -8.85
CA GLY A 66 22.42 17.02 -7.64
C GLY A 66 21.60 18.27 -7.37
N SER A 67 20.67 18.64 -8.26
CA SER A 67 19.80 19.80 -8.05
C SER A 67 18.75 19.55 -6.95
N TRP A 68 18.39 20.64 -6.25
CA TRP A 68 17.41 20.62 -5.17
C TRP A 68 16.15 21.39 -5.54
N ARG A 69 15.01 20.90 -5.07
CA ARG A 69 13.72 21.58 -5.17
C ARG A 69 12.99 21.43 -3.85
N THR A 70 12.14 22.41 -3.56
CA THR A 70 11.11 22.27 -2.53
C THR A 70 9.85 21.76 -3.19
N GLY A 71 9.33 20.63 -2.73
CA GLY A 71 8.05 20.08 -3.15
C GLY A 71 7.00 20.23 -2.06
N ARG A 72 5.74 20.28 -2.47
CA ARG A 72 4.60 20.33 -1.56
C ARG A 72 3.85 18.99 -1.61
N VAL A 73 3.59 18.38 -0.45
CA VAL A 73 2.72 17.21 -0.36
C VAL A 73 1.28 17.63 -0.71
N VAL A 74 0.75 17.12 -1.81
CA VAL A 74 -0.60 17.45 -2.29
C VAL A 74 -1.64 16.45 -1.86
N GLY A 75 -1.26 15.19 -1.60
CA GLY A 75 -2.17 14.17 -1.10
C GLY A 75 -1.45 12.98 -0.47
N THR A 76 -2.13 12.31 0.46
CA THR A 76 -1.61 11.12 1.14
C THR A 76 -2.69 10.12 1.41
N ASP A 77 -2.36 8.82 1.28
CA ASP A 77 -3.24 7.74 1.67
C ASP A 77 -2.52 6.74 2.58
N VAL A 78 -3.00 6.64 3.81
CA VAL A 78 -2.42 5.77 4.85
C VAL A 78 -2.76 4.29 4.63
N TYR A 79 -3.84 3.98 3.91
CA TYR A 79 -4.29 2.61 3.68
C TYR A 79 -3.50 1.89 2.59
N THR A 80 -3.05 2.62 1.57
CA THR A 80 -2.19 2.11 0.51
C THR A 80 -0.72 2.50 0.69
N ASP A 81 -0.44 3.38 1.69
CA ASP A 81 0.87 3.95 1.94
C ASP A 81 1.43 4.72 0.74
N LEU A 82 0.57 5.43 0.01
CA LEU A 82 0.94 6.29 -1.11
C LEU A 82 0.87 7.76 -0.73
N ALA A 83 1.73 8.56 -1.34
CA ALA A 83 1.72 10.01 -1.26
C ALA A 83 2.15 10.63 -2.59
N VAL A 84 1.66 11.85 -2.84
CA VAL A 84 2.03 12.64 -4.00
C VAL A 84 2.59 13.98 -3.55
N VAL A 85 3.71 14.36 -4.17
CA VAL A 85 4.39 15.64 -3.95
C VAL A 85 4.41 16.41 -5.26
N SER A 86 3.89 17.63 -5.26
CA SER A 86 3.98 18.54 -6.41
C SER A 86 5.31 19.30 -6.37
N VAL A 87 5.99 19.38 -7.51
CA VAL A 87 7.28 20.08 -7.67
C VAL A 87 7.10 21.21 -8.69
N PRO A 88 7.43 22.46 -8.36
CA PRO A 88 7.15 23.60 -9.24
C PRO A 88 7.83 23.50 -10.61
N THR A 89 9.06 22.98 -10.64
CA THR A 89 9.86 22.84 -11.86
C THR A 89 10.74 21.62 -11.80
N LEU A 90 10.74 20.83 -12.86
CA LEU A 90 11.63 19.67 -13.02
C LEU A 90 12.93 20.09 -13.73
N PRO A 91 14.05 19.40 -13.50
CA PRO A 91 15.23 19.49 -14.35
C PRO A 91 14.91 19.04 -15.79
N GLU A 92 15.62 19.59 -16.78
CA GLU A 92 15.41 19.26 -18.21
C GLU A 92 15.71 17.80 -18.55
N THR A 93 16.49 17.12 -17.72
CA THR A 93 16.89 15.71 -17.88
C THR A 93 15.87 14.71 -17.35
N VAL A 94 14.76 15.19 -16.78
CA VAL A 94 13.73 14.33 -16.15
C VAL A 94 12.62 14.06 -17.14
N ASP A 95 12.45 12.78 -17.46
CA ASP A 95 11.31 12.28 -18.23
C ASP A 95 10.35 11.55 -17.29
N PRO A 96 9.05 11.93 -17.23
CA PRO A 96 8.08 11.25 -16.37
C PRO A 96 7.98 9.76 -16.66
N LEU A 97 8.02 8.95 -15.60
CA LEU A 97 7.88 7.49 -15.73
C LEU A 97 6.42 7.10 -15.90
N ARG A 98 6.17 6.21 -16.86
CA ARG A 98 4.85 5.60 -17.05
C ARG A 98 4.59 4.55 -15.98
N ILE A 99 3.36 4.49 -15.49
CA ILE A 99 2.89 3.40 -14.63
C ILE A 99 2.23 2.36 -15.52
N ALA A 100 2.54 1.09 -15.30
CA ALA A 100 1.92 -0.03 -16.03
C ALA A 100 0.39 0.00 -15.86
N SER A 101 -0.33 -0.36 -16.92
CA SER A 101 -1.81 -0.43 -16.87
C SER A 101 -2.30 -1.63 -16.08
N GLU A 102 -1.51 -2.69 -16.01
CA GLU A 102 -1.85 -3.96 -15.36
C GLU A 102 -0.77 -4.40 -14.38
N ASN A 103 -1.15 -5.27 -13.45
CA ASN A 103 -0.20 -5.87 -12.53
C ASN A 103 0.76 -6.82 -13.28
N PRO A 104 2.06 -6.81 -12.91
CA PRO A 104 3.04 -7.65 -13.56
C PRO A 104 2.80 -9.12 -13.25
N ARG A 105 3.09 -9.99 -14.22
CA ARG A 105 2.97 -11.44 -14.03
C ARG A 105 4.17 -12.00 -13.27
N PRO A 106 3.98 -13.04 -12.42
CA PRO A 106 5.08 -13.75 -11.80
C PRO A 106 6.11 -14.25 -12.83
N GLY A 107 7.40 -14.13 -12.48
CA GLY A 107 8.52 -14.45 -13.37
C GLY A 107 9.02 -13.29 -14.21
N ARG A 108 8.28 -12.16 -14.32
CA ARG A 108 8.75 -10.94 -15.01
C ARG A 108 10.00 -10.40 -14.32
N GLN A 109 11.04 -10.08 -15.09
CA GLN A 109 12.23 -9.41 -14.56
C GLN A 109 11.91 -7.99 -14.17
N VAL A 110 12.45 -7.56 -13.02
CA VAL A 110 12.25 -6.21 -12.47
C VAL A 110 13.52 -5.66 -11.86
N ALA A 111 13.60 -4.34 -11.80
CA ALA A 111 14.62 -3.59 -11.11
C ALA A 111 13.97 -2.63 -10.10
N ALA A 112 14.41 -2.68 -8.85
CA ALA A 112 14.03 -1.70 -7.84
C ALA A 112 15.07 -0.59 -7.79
N LEU A 113 14.61 0.65 -8.02
CA LEU A 113 15.48 1.81 -7.97
C LEU A 113 15.15 2.68 -6.74
N GLY A 114 16.17 3.38 -6.28
CA GLY A 114 16.06 4.36 -5.23
C GLY A 114 17.23 5.32 -5.27
N ASN A 115 17.09 6.42 -4.57
CA ASN A 115 18.17 7.40 -4.42
C ASN A 115 18.44 7.68 -2.94
N PRO A 116 18.87 6.64 -2.18
CA PRO A 116 19.10 6.79 -0.75
C PRO A 116 20.21 7.79 -0.48
N LEU A 117 19.93 8.77 0.39
CA LEU A 117 20.90 9.76 0.87
C LEU A 117 21.54 10.63 -0.23
N GLY A 118 20.96 10.65 -1.43
CA GLY A 118 21.50 11.41 -2.56
C GLY A 118 22.88 10.91 -3.04
N LEU A 119 23.20 9.64 -2.83
CA LEU A 119 24.41 8.99 -3.29
C LEU A 119 24.12 8.30 -4.63
N ASP A 120 24.22 9.05 -5.72
CA ASP A 120 24.22 8.62 -7.14
C ASP A 120 23.22 7.51 -7.55
N GLY A 121 22.14 7.30 -6.77
CA GLY A 121 21.14 6.28 -7.03
C GLY A 121 21.58 4.85 -6.69
N SER A 122 20.63 3.96 -6.58
CA SER A 122 20.83 2.53 -6.40
C SER A 122 19.89 1.72 -7.27
N ILE A 123 20.35 0.59 -7.77
CA ILE A 123 19.55 -0.38 -8.50
C ILE A 123 19.78 -1.77 -7.91
N THR A 124 18.70 -2.49 -7.71
CA THR A 124 18.73 -3.92 -7.37
C THR A 124 17.78 -4.66 -8.30
N THR A 125 18.08 -5.91 -8.63
CA THR A 125 17.34 -6.66 -9.63
C THR A 125 16.80 -7.96 -9.06
N GLY A 126 15.74 -8.44 -9.67
CA GLY A 126 15.08 -9.68 -9.33
C GLY A 126 13.96 -9.98 -10.31
N ILE A 127 13.00 -10.77 -9.83
CA ILE A 127 11.78 -11.10 -10.56
C ILE A 127 10.55 -10.76 -9.72
N VAL A 128 9.41 -10.68 -10.35
CA VAL A 128 8.12 -10.75 -9.68
C VAL A 128 7.94 -12.16 -9.14
N SER A 129 7.99 -12.33 -7.82
CA SER A 129 7.78 -13.62 -7.16
C SER A 129 6.30 -13.96 -6.99
N GLY A 130 5.44 -12.95 -6.98
CA GLY A 130 3.99 -13.06 -6.90
C GLY A 130 3.31 -11.72 -7.09
N ALA A 131 2.09 -11.75 -7.57
CA ALA A 131 1.21 -10.59 -7.65
C ALA A 131 -0.04 -10.85 -6.81
N SER A 132 -0.81 -9.79 -6.54
CA SER A 132 -2.06 -9.86 -5.77
C SER A 132 -1.87 -10.50 -4.40
N ARG A 133 -0.80 -10.10 -3.71
CA ARG A 133 -0.53 -10.50 -2.32
C ARG A 133 -1.05 -9.43 -1.36
N SER A 134 -1.21 -9.80 -0.09
CA SER A 134 -1.53 -8.86 0.98
C SER A 134 -0.31 -8.65 1.86
N MET A 135 -0.02 -7.39 2.16
CA MET A 135 1.08 -7.04 3.03
C MET A 135 0.56 -6.40 4.32
N PRO A 136 0.78 -7.04 5.49
CA PRO A 136 0.42 -6.45 6.77
C PRO A 136 1.24 -5.19 7.05
N THR A 137 0.58 -4.17 7.62
CA THR A 137 1.23 -2.93 8.02
C THR A 137 1.28 -2.80 9.54
N SER A 138 2.18 -1.95 10.04
CA SER A 138 2.27 -1.62 11.47
C SER A 138 1.02 -0.92 12.03
N ASN A 139 0.17 -0.40 11.16
CA ASN A 139 -1.06 0.31 11.52
C ASN A 139 -2.25 -0.64 11.78
N GLY A 140 -2.04 -1.95 11.67
CA GLY A 140 -3.08 -2.97 11.85
C GLY A 140 -3.97 -3.18 10.61
N PHE A 141 -3.64 -2.55 9.49
CA PHE A 141 -4.27 -2.79 8.18
C PHE A 141 -3.33 -3.61 7.31
N ALA A 142 -3.89 -4.32 6.35
CA ALA A 142 -3.10 -4.92 5.27
C ALA A 142 -3.32 -4.11 4.00
N ILE A 143 -2.26 -3.88 3.23
CA ILE A 143 -2.37 -3.37 1.86
C ILE A 143 -2.60 -4.60 0.98
N PRO A 144 -3.76 -4.71 0.33
CA PRO A 144 -4.00 -5.80 -0.61
C PRO A 144 -3.29 -5.53 -1.93
N ASP A 145 -3.28 -6.52 -2.80
CA ASP A 145 -2.80 -6.40 -4.17
C ASP A 145 -1.39 -5.81 -4.30
N VAL A 146 -0.45 -6.24 -3.46
CA VAL A 146 0.95 -5.85 -3.60
C VAL A 146 1.71 -6.81 -4.51
N VAL A 147 2.72 -6.28 -5.18
CA VAL A 147 3.69 -7.05 -5.97
C VAL A 147 4.79 -7.53 -5.03
N GLN A 148 5.00 -8.85 -5.00
CA GLN A 148 6.12 -9.46 -4.29
C GLN A 148 7.30 -9.66 -5.24
N THR A 149 8.52 -9.31 -4.81
CA THR A 149 9.75 -9.48 -5.58
C THR A 149 10.89 -9.98 -4.70
N ASP A 150 11.86 -10.64 -5.30
CA ASP A 150 13.14 -11.00 -4.67
C ASP A 150 14.24 -9.96 -4.93
N ALA A 151 13.95 -8.92 -5.73
CA ALA A 151 14.81 -7.73 -5.79
C ALA A 151 15.01 -7.16 -4.39
N ALA A 152 16.24 -6.82 -4.02
CA ALA A 152 16.56 -6.35 -2.68
C ALA A 152 15.94 -4.97 -2.43
N ILE A 153 14.86 -4.91 -1.66
CA ILE A 153 14.28 -3.66 -1.15
C ILE A 153 14.93 -3.35 0.20
N ASN A 154 15.64 -2.25 0.28
CA ASN A 154 16.37 -1.80 1.48
C ASN A 154 15.86 -0.43 1.95
N PRO A 155 16.16 -0.03 3.21
CA PRO A 155 15.93 1.33 3.65
C PRO A 155 16.60 2.32 2.68
N GLY A 156 15.79 3.24 2.14
CA GLY A 156 16.21 4.18 1.11
C GLY A 156 15.55 3.93 -0.27
N ASN A 157 15.21 2.69 -0.64
CA ASN A 157 14.45 2.42 -1.86
C ASN A 157 12.94 2.62 -1.67
N SER A 158 12.45 2.71 -0.42
CA SER A 158 11.02 2.94 -0.14
C SER A 158 10.53 4.22 -0.82
N GLY A 159 9.43 4.12 -1.54
CA GLY A 159 8.84 5.17 -2.37
C GLY A 159 9.41 5.26 -3.78
N GLY A 160 10.55 4.64 -4.05
CA GLY A 160 11.11 4.54 -5.39
C GLY A 160 10.35 3.54 -6.28
N PRO A 161 10.61 3.54 -7.59
CA PRO A 161 9.92 2.67 -8.52
C PRO A 161 10.47 1.24 -8.52
N LEU A 162 9.59 0.26 -8.66
CA LEU A 162 9.90 -1.06 -9.19
C LEU A 162 9.61 -1.02 -10.69
N VAL A 163 10.61 -1.25 -11.52
CA VAL A 163 10.53 -1.06 -12.99
C VAL A 163 10.66 -2.38 -13.70
N GLY A 164 9.84 -2.58 -14.73
CA GLY A 164 9.91 -3.71 -15.66
C GLY A 164 10.00 -3.24 -17.11
N VAL A 165 10.34 -4.16 -18.03
CA VAL A 165 10.29 -3.90 -19.48
C VAL A 165 8.83 -4.01 -19.93
N VAL A 166 8.39 -3.10 -20.78
CA VAL A 166 7.10 -3.22 -21.47
C VAL A 166 7.16 -4.42 -22.39
N ASP A 167 6.20 -5.33 -22.24
CA ASP A 167 6.00 -6.37 -23.26
C ASP A 167 5.38 -5.68 -24.49
N SER A 168 6.20 -5.16 -25.41
CA SER A 168 5.70 -4.67 -26.69
C SER A 168 5.35 -5.88 -27.56
N ASP A 169 4.11 -5.97 -28.01
CA ASP A 169 3.70 -6.92 -29.06
C ASP A 169 4.31 -6.53 -30.42
N ASP A 170 5.00 -5.40 -30.49
CA ASP A 170 5.67 -4.90 -31.69
C ASP A 170 7.12 -5.39 -31.74
N GLU A 171 7.36 -6.54 -32.41
CA GLU A 171 8.71 -7.05 -32.64
C GLU A 171 9.58 -6.08 -33.47
N THR A 172 9.00 -5.00 -34.01
CA THR A 172 9.72 -4.00 -34.82
C THR A 172 10.20 -2.80 -34.03
N ASP A 173 9.79 -2.64 -32.77
CA ASP A 173 10.31 -1.59 -31.87
C ASP A 173 11.63 -2.07 -31.23
N PRO A 174 12.79 -1.57 -31.70
CA PRO A 174 14.09 -1.99 -31.19
C PRO A 174 14.39 -1.48 -29.77
N ASP A 175 13.52 -0.60 -29.24
CA ASP A 175 13.74 0.09 -27.98
C ASP A 175 12.75 -0.38 -26.91
N PRO A 176 13.20 -1.25 -25.97
CA PRO A 176 12.36 -1.65 -24.86
C PRO A 176 11.99 -0.43 -24.03
N ALA A 177 10.71 -0.11 -23.97
CA ALA A 177 10.21 0.89 -23.03
C ALA A 177 10.21 0.32 -21.61
N TYR A 178 10.48 1.16 -20.63
CA TYR A 178 10.42 0.80 -19.22
C TYR A 178 9.19 1.41 -18.56
N GLU A 179 8.53 0.65 -17.70
CA GLU A 179 7.37 1.12 -16.96
C GLU A 179 7.46 0.75 -15.48
N VAL A 180 6.82 1.57 -14.64
CA VAL A 180 6.71 1.32 -13.21
C VAL A 180 5.67 0.23 -12.97
N VAL A 181 6.11 -0.90 -12.47
CA VAL A 181 5.28 -2.06 -12.11
C VAL A 181 5.00 -2.13 -10.61
N GLY A 182 5.36 -1.10 -9.87
CA GLY A 182 5.02 -0.94 -8.46
C GLY A 182 5.81 0.17 -7.76
N VAL A 183 5.35 0.58 -6.58
CA VAL A 183 6.04 1.53 -5.70
C VAL A 183 6.67 0.75 -4.55
N ASN A 184 8.00 0.73 -4.48
CA ASN A 184 8.76 -0.01 -3.47
C ASN A 184 8.36 0.44 -2.08
N ARG A 185 8.09 -0.52 -1.17
CA ARG A 185 7.64 -0.14 0.16
C ARG A 185 8.43 -0.75 1.30
N ALA A 186 8.51 -2.07 1.37
CA ALA A 186 9.06 -2.75 2.53
C ALA A 186 9.70 -4.09 2.16
N ARG A 187 10.53 -4.57 3.08
CA ARG A 187 11.09 -5.90 3.09
C ARG A 187 10.50 -6.70 4.25
N GLN A 188 10.15 -7.95 4.00
CA GLN A 188 9.74 -8.90 5.04
C GLN A 188 10.69 -10.10 5.04
N GLY A 189 11.68 -10.09 5.91
CA GLY A 189 12.73 -11.10 5.92
C GLY A 189 13.76 -10.95 4.80
N ASP A 190 14.61 -11.96 4.60
CA ASP A 190 15.62 -11.96 3.55
C ASP A 190 15.03 -12.46 2.23
N GLY A 191 15.21 -11.67 1.15
CA GLY A 191 14.75 -12.02 -0.21
C GLY A 191 13.25 -11.85 -0.46
N ILE A 192 12.50 -11.13 0.40
CA ILE A 192 11.10 -10.83 0.17
C ILE A 192 10.89 -9.31 0.22
N GLY A 193 10.73 -8.71 -0.94
CA GLY A 193 10.36 -7.31 -1.13
C GLY A 193 8.88 -7.17 -1.51
N PHE A 194 8.28 -6.05 -1.17
CA PHE A 194 6.94 -5.69 -1.58
C PHE A 194 6.90 -4.30 -2.22
N ALA A 195 6.07 -4.16 -3.24
CA ALA A 195 5.74 -2.89 -3.86
C ALA A 195 4.21 -2.76 -4.00
N VAL A 196 3.69 -1.54 -3.86
CA VAL A 196 2.27 -1.24 -4.13
C VAL A 196 2.03 -1.41 -5.62
N SER A 197 0.99 -2.16 -5.99
CA SER A 197 0.75 -2.55 -7.39
C SER A 197 0.34 -1.38 -8.29
N PRO A 198 0.53 -1.49 -9.62
CA PRO A 198 0.03 -0.52 -10.59
C PRO A 198 -1.47 -0.29 -10.50
N ALA A 199 -2.27 -1.33 -10.29
CA ALA A 199 -3.72 -1.22 -10.14
C ALA A 199 -4.12 -0.26 -9.02
N ILE A 200 -3.46 -0.35 -7.86
CA ILE A 200 -3.68 0.59 -6.74
C ILE A 200 -3.13 1.98 -7.09
N VAL A 201 -1.91 2.07 -7.65
CA VAL A 201 -1.29 3.36 -7.98
C VAL A 201 -2.14 4.14 -8.96
N ASN A 202 -2.59 3.51 -10.05
CA ASN A 202 -3.43 4.13 -11.08
C ASN A 202 -4.80 4.58 -10.53
N ARG A 203 -5.31 3.92 -9.50
CA ARG A 203 -6.60 4.28 -8.88
C ARG A 203 -6.45 5.41 -7.85
N VAL A 204 -5.39 5.37 -7.05
CA VAL A 204 -5.24 6.24 -5.88
C VAL A 204 -4.53 7.54 -6.24
N VAL A 205 -3.44 7.50 -7.01
CA VAL A 205 -2.61 8.69 -7.31
C VAL A 205 -3.39 9.83 -7.96
N PRO A 206 -4.27 9.62 -8.96
CA PRO A 206 -5.07 10.70 -9.53
C PRO A 206 -5.95 11.41 -8.49
N ALA A 207 -6.60 10.66 -7.60
CA ALA A 207 -7.41 11.25 -6.53
C ALA A 207 -6.56 12.04 -5.51
N LEU A 208 -5.33 11.57 -5.20
CA LEU A 208 -4.41 12.34 -4.36
C LEU A 208 -3.97 13.65 -5.01
N VAL A 209 -3.84 13.70 -6.34
CA VAL A 209 -3.52 14.91 -7.08
C VAL A 209 -4.70 15.89 -7.11
N GLU A 210 -5.91 15.39 -7.36
CA GLU A 210 -7.11 16.18 -7.57
C GLU A 210 -7.76 16.63 -6.25
N ASP A 211 -7.97 15.68 -5.33
CA ASP A 211 -8.75 15.87 -4.10
C ASP A 211 -7.88 15.95 -2.82
N GLY A 212 -6.61 15.57 -2.91
CA GLY A 212 -5.69 15.47 -1.76
C GLY A 212 -5.88 14.21 -0.92
N GLU A 213 -6.91 13.43 -1.17
CA GLU A 213 -7.22 12.18 -0.46
C GLU A 213 -7.87 11.15 -1.38
N TYR A 214 -7.76 9.87 -1.03
CA TYR A 214 -8.52 8.80 -1.67
C TYR A 214 -9.57 8.26 -0.71
N ARG A 215 -10.84 8.23 -1.15
CA ARG A 215 -11.97 7.76 -0.37
C ARG A 215 -12.17 6.27 -0.60
N HIS A 216 -11.83 5.47 0.40
CA HIS A 216 -11.92 4.02 0.32
C HIS A 216 -13.34 3.52 0.58
N SER A 217 -13.81 2.60 -0.26
CA SER A 217 -15.03 1.84 0.00
C SER A 217 -14.90 0.98 1.25
N TYR A 218 -15.98 0.87 2.00
CA TYR A 218 -16.03 0.14 3.25
C TYR A 218 -17.30 -0.67 3.40
N LEU A 219 -17.15 -1.99 3.42
CA LEU A 219 -18.26 -2.93 3.60
C LEU A 219 -18.74 -3.02 5.06
N ARG A 220 -17.99 -2.47 6.02
CA ARG A 220 -18.29 -2.49 7.47
C ARG A 220 -18.51 -3.89 8.04
N THR A 221 -17.80 -4.87 7.54
CA THR A 221 -17.88 -6.26 7.98
C THR A 221 -16.56 -6.74 8.57
N ARG A 222 -16.65 -7.70 9.46
CA ARG A 222 -15.55 -8.57 9.83
C ARG A 222 -15.74 -9.90 9.14
N THR A 223 -14.73 -10.34 8.43
CA THR A 223 -14.80 -11.50 7.55
C THR A 223 -13.70 -12.52 7.87
N LEU A 224 -13.89 -13.74 7.39
CA LEU A 224 -12.95 -14.86 7.53
C LEU A 224 -12.92 -15.66 6.22
N ASP A 225 -11.74 -16.01 5.74
CA ASP A 225 -11.60 -16.89 4.58
C ASP A 225 -12.25 -18.25 4.81
N VAL A 226 -12.97 -18.74 3.81
CA VAL A 226 -13.59 -20.07 3.86
C VAL A 226 -12.54 -21.14 3.59
N THR A 227 -11.80 -21.50 4.65
CA THR A 227 -10.89 -22.64 4.64
C THR A 227 -11.68 -23.96 4.65
N PRO A 228 -11.06 -25.14 4.39
CA PRO A 228 -11.75 -26.42 4.49
C PRO A 228 -12.45 -26.66 5.85
N THR A 229 -11.86 -26.18 6.97
CA THR A 229 -12.46 -26.29 8.30
C THR A 229 -13.68 -25.36 8.45
N VAL A 230 -13.63 -24.14 7.86
CA VAL A 230 -14.76 -23.19 7.85
C VAL A 230 -15.88 -23.73 6.97
N ALA A 231 -15.56 -24.31 5.80
CA ALA A 231 -16.52 -24.94 4.92
C ALA A 231 -17.22 -26.12 5.60
N GLU A 232 -16.46 -27.01 6.27
CA GLU A 232 -17.01 -28.13 7.05
C GLU A 232 -17.97 -27.64 8.15
N ALA A 233 -17.60 -26.58 8.89
CA ALA A 233 -18.42 -26.02 9.95
C ALA A 233 -19.73 -25.40 9.44
N ASN A 234 -19.73 -24.80 8.26
CA ASN A 234 -20.86 -24.12 7.63
C ASN A 234 -21.60 -25.00 6.60
N GLU A 235 -21.24 -26.29 6.48
CA GLU A 235 -21.88 -27.25 5.58
C GLU A 235 -21.87 -26.81 4.10
N LEU A 236 -20.73 -26.20 3.69
CA LEU A 236 -20.50 -25.74 2.33
C LEU A 236 -19.83 -26.84 1.47
N ASP A 237 -20.23 -26.97 0.23
CA ASP A 237 -19.70 -27.97 -0.71
C ASP A 237 -18.23 -27.70 -1.08
N HIS A 238 -17.81 -26.43 -1.09
CA HIS A 238 -16.48 -26.01 -1.51
C HIS A 238 -15.86 -24.98 -0.55
N PRO A 239 -14.55 -25.06 -0.25
CA PRO A 239 -13.83 -24.09 0.56
C PRO A 239 -13.45 -22.86 -0.29
N ARG A 240 -14.40 -21.98 -0.58
CA ARG A 240 -14.19 -20.75 -1.34
C ARG A 240 -15.05 -19.62 -0.79
N GLY A 241 -14.59 -18.39 -1.01
CA GLY A 241 -15.30 -17.19 -0.60
C GLY A 241 -14.93 -16.72 0.81
N VAL A 242 -15.66 -15.75 1.30
CA VAL A 242 -15.37 -15.02 2.53
C VAL A 242 -16.60 -15.01 3.43
N LEU A 243 -16.52 -15.71 4.58
CA LEU A 243 -17.59 -15.77 5.56
C LEU A 243 -17.72 -14.42 6.29
N VAL A 244 -18.91 -13.88 6.32
CA VAL A 244 -19.25 -12.70 7.13
C VAL A 244 -19.41 -13.13 8.58
N VAL A 245 -18.50 -12.68 9.43
CA VAL A 245 -18.50 -12.99 10.88
C VAL A 245 -19.35 -12.00 11.64
N ASP A 246 -19.25 -10.71 11.27
CA ASP A 246 -19.95 -9.63 11.95
C ASP A 246 -20.25 -8.49 10.96
N VAL A 247 -21.37 -7.81 11.15
CA VAL A 247 -21.80 -6.67 10.33
C VAL A 247 -21.92 -5.45 11.24
N GLY A 248 -21.17 -4.39 10.92
CA GLY A 248 -21.22 -3.14 11.66
C GLY A 248 -22.49 -2.35 11.37
N GLU A 249 -22.79 -1.37 12.21
CA GLU A 249 -23.93 -0.47 12.03
C GLU A 249 -23.79 0.42 10.79
N GLY A 250 -24.92 0.74 10.15
CA GLY A 250 -25.00 1.68 9.03
C GLY A 250 -24.57 1.09 7.68
N VAL A 251 -24.72 -0.22 7.49
CA VAL A 251 -24.77 -0.83 6.15
C VAL A 251 -26.12 -0.50 5.55
N GLU A 252 -26.14 0.13 4.37
CA GLU A 252 -27.36 0.50 3.65
C GLU A 252 -27.60 -0.47 2.50
N GLY A 253 -28.87 -0.78 2.23
CA GLY A 253 -29.29 -1.72 1.19
C GLY A 253 -29.88 -2.99 1.76
N ASP A 254 -29.64 -4.12 1.08
CA ASP A 254 -30.13 -5.43 1.51
C ASP A 254 -29.41 -5.91 2.79
N ASP A 255 -30.07 -6.83 3.51
CA ASP A 255 -29.60 -7.30 4.80
C ASP A 255 -28.50 -8.36 4.66
N LEU A 256 -27.24 -7.94 4.75
CA LEU A 256 -26.08 -8.83 4.85
C LEU A 256 -26.00 -9.44 6.25
N ARG A 257 -25.84 -10.75 6.36
CA ARG A 257 -25.94 -11.48 7.62
C ARG A 257 -24.57 -11.91 8.15
N GLY A 258 -24.28 -11.53 9.40
CA GLY A 258 -23.15 -12.06 10.16
C GLY A 258 -23.42 -13.45 10.75
N SER A 259 -22.36 -14.09 11.20
CA SER A 259 -22.43 -15.38 11.89
C SER A 259 -23.25 -15.29 13.17
N ARG A 260 -24.10 -16.30 13.43
CA ARG A 260 -25.06 -16.28 14.55
C ARG A 260 -24.55 -17.03 15.78
N TYR A 261 -23.70 -18.03 15.60
CA TYR A 261 -23.16 -18.86 16.67
C TYR A 261 -21.78 -19.42 16.25
N THR A 262 -21.16 -20.21 17.14
CA THR A 262 -19.92 -20.94 16.83
C THR A 262 -20.17 -22.44 16.89
N ARG A 263 -19.41 -23.20 16.08
CA ARG A 263 -19.38 -24.66 16.11
C ARG A 263 -17.94 -25.11 16.35
N THR A 264 -17.77 -26.08 17.23
CA THR A 264 -16.44 -26.67 17.45
C THR A 264 -16.15 -27.72 16.39
N VAL A 265 -15.13 -27.46 15.55
CA VAL A 265 -14.63 -28.40 14.54
C VAL A 265 -13.13 -28.61 14.79
N ARG A 266 -12.74 -29.88 14.97
CA ARG A 266 -11.33 -30.25 15.25
C ARG A 266 -10.70 -29.45 16.41
N GLY A 267 -11.47 -29.20 17.46
CA GLY A 267 -11.02 -28.46 18.65
C GLY A 267 -10.90 -26.93 18.48
N ARG A 268 -11.42 -26.38 17.37
CA ARG A 268 -11.47 -24.94 17.12
C ARG A 268 -12.91 -24.45 17.07
N GLU A 269 -13.18 -23.31 17.68
CA GLU A 269 -14.47 -22.62 17.55
C GLU A 269 -14.51 -21.84 16.23
N ILE A 270 -15.44 -22.24 15.36
CA ILE A 270 -15.62 -21.65 14.02
C ILE A 270 -16.93 -20.91 13.97
N PRO A 271 -16.96 -19.63 13.52
CA PRO A 271 -18.20 -18.89 13.28
C PRO A 271 -19.04 -19.57 12.22
N VAL A 272 -20.38 -19.62 12.40
CA VAL A 272 -21.29 -20.25 11.45
C VAL A 272 -22.61 -19.49 11.29
N GLY A 273 -23.26 -19.67 10.14
CA GLY A 273 -24.60 -19.14 9.84
C GLY A 273 -24.57 -17.69 9.35
N GLY A 274 -23.41 -17.16 8.97
CA GLY A 274 -23.29 -15.91 8.23
C GLY A 274 -23.33 -16.14 6.72
N ASP A 275 -23.56 -15.07 5.97
CA ASP A 275 -23.43 -15.10 4.52
C ASP A 275 -21.98 -15.37 4.11
N VAL A 276 -21.78 -16.10 3.02
CA VAL A 276 -20.47 -16.29 2.42
C VAL A 276 -20.42 -15.49 1.14
N ILE A 277 -19.61 -14.43 1.10
CA ILE A 277 -19.39 -13.61 -0.09
C ILE A 277 -18.58 -14.43 -1.10
N VAL A 278 -19.12 -14.61 -2.30
CA VAL A 278 -18.49 -15.33 -3.40
C VAL A 278 -18.34 -14.49 -4.66
N GLY A 279 -18.90 -13.27 -4.67
CA GLY A 279 -18.76 -12.30 -5.75
C GLY A 279 -19.09 -10.88 -5.30
N ILE A 280 -18.53 -9.88 -5.98
CA ILE A 280 -18.82 -8.46 -5.80
C ILE A 280 -18.64 -7.73 -7.14
N GLY A 281 -19.63 -6.93 -7.54
CA GLY A 281 -19.60 -6.18 -8.79
C GLY A 281 -19.38 -7.05 -10.04
N GLY A 282 -19.89 -8.29 -10.02
CA GLY A 282 -19.71 -9.26 -11.11
C GLY A 282 -18.35 -9.96 -11.16
N GLN A 283 -17.46 -9.71 -10.19
CA GLN A 283 -16.19 -10.40 -10.07
C GLN A 283 -16.26 -11.49 -8.98
N GLU A 284 -15.67 -12.66 -9.25
CA GLU A 284 -15.60 -13.74 -8.26
C GLU A 284 -14.68 -13.37 -7.09
N VAL A 285 -15.06 -13.82 -5.90
CA VAL A 285 -14.30 -13.65 -4.65
C VAL A 285 -14.03 -15.02 -4.04
N HIS A 286 -12.75 -15.39 -3.93
CA HIS A 286 -12.31 -16.62 -3.29
C HIS A 286 -11.68 -16.37 -1.92
N THR A 287 -11.07 -15.19 -1.72
CA THR A 287 -10.32 -14.83 -0.52
C THR A 287 -10.64 -13.41 -0.04
N HIS A 288 -10.34 -13.14 1.23
CA HIS A 288 -10.42 -11.79 1.78
C HIS A 288 -9.51 -10.80 1.03
N GLU A 289 -8.36 -11.25 0.55
CA GLU A 289 -7.43 -10.41 -0.22
C GLU A 289 -8.06 -9.94 -1.54
N GLU A 290 -8.73 -10.85 -2.26
CA GLU A 290 -9.47 -10.51 -3.50
C GLU A 290 -10.64 -9.55 -3.23
N LEU A 291 -11.41 -9.79 -2.16
CA LEU A 291 -12.47 -8.87 -1.75
C LEU A 291 -11.92 -7.46 -1.49
N MET A 292 -10.83 -7.36 -0.73
CA MET A 292 -10.22 -6.06 -0.43
C MET A 292 -9.63 -5.38 -1.66
N ARG A 293 -9.03 -6.15 -2.59
CA ARG A 293 -8.55 -5.63 -3.87
C ARG A 293 -9.70 -4.99 -4.65
N ILE A 294 -10.80 -5.71 -4.86
CA ILE A 294 -11.96 -5.22 -5.61
C ILE A 294 -12.56 -3.97 -4.94
N LEU A 295 -12.68 -3.96 -3.61
CA LEU A 295 -13.17 -2.80 -2.88
C LEU A 295 -12.32 -1.55 -3.09
N ILE A 296 -11.00 -1.68 -3.25
CA ILE A 296 -10.11 -0.53 -3.47
C ILE A 296 -10.09 -0.12 -4.94
N THR A 297 -10.01 -1.09 -5.88
CA THR A 297 -9.74 -0.78 -7.28
C THR A 297 -10.99 -0.59 -8.14
N GLU A 298 -12.13 -1.19 -7.75
CA GLU A 298 -13.31 -1.28 -8.62
C GLU A 298 -14.58 -0.62 -8.05
N THR A 299 -14.53 -0.15 -6.79
CA THR A 299 -15.74 0.42 -6.15
C THR A 299 -15.50 1.82 -5.62
N SER A 300 -16.59 2.57 -5.40
CA SER A 300 -16.57 3.91 -4.81
C SER A 300 -17.55 3.99 -3.62
N PRO A 301 -17.21 4.77 -2.58
CA PRO A 301 -18.14 5.00 -1.46
C PRO A 301 -19.41 5.72 -1.92
N GLY A 302 -20.56 5.30 -1.38
CA GLY A 302 -21.87 5.88 -1.71
C GLY A 302 -22.50 5.30 -2.96
N GLU A 303 -21.81 4.41 -3.69
CA GLU A 303 -22.37 3.72 -4.85
C GLU A 303 -22.93 2.36 -4.48
N PRO A 304 -24.08 1.94 -5.08
CA PRO A 304 -24.60 0.61 -4.91
C PRO A 304 -23.72 -0.42 -5.62
N VAL A 305 -23.53 -1.57 -4.99
CA VAL A 305 -22.81 -2.71 -5.54
C VAL A 305 -23.59 -3.99 -5.32
N GLU A 306 -23.62 -4.86 -6.32
CA GLU A 306 -24.15 -6.21 -6.20
C GLU A 306 -23.12 -7.13 -5.53
N ILE A 307 -23.57 -7.88 -4.53
CA ILE A 307 -22.77 -8.86 -3.81
C ILE A 307 -23.42 -10.21 -3.92
N ASP A 308 -22.73 -11.16 -4.52
CA ASP A 308 -23.18 -12.53 -4.58
C ASP A 308 -22.75 -13.28 -3.32
N VAL A 309 -23.71 -13.91 -2.68
CA VAL A 309 -23.49 -14.63 -1.42
C VAL A 309 -24.07 -16.05 -1.49
N LEU A 310 -23.49 -16.94 -0.67
CA LEU A 310 -24.16 -18.17 -0.28
C LEU A 310 -24.81 -17.96 1.09
N ARG A 311 -26.14 -18.03 1.14
CA ARG A 311 -26.96 -17.87 2.35
C ARG A 311 -27.66 -19.18 2.68
N ASP A 312 -27.33 -19.76 3.82
CA ASP A 312 -27.82 -21.07 4.23
C ASP A 312 -27.58 -22.16 3.12
N GLY A 313 -26.43 -22.07 2.41
CA GLY A 313 -26.04 -22.95 1.30
C GLY A 313 -26.67 -22.61 -0.06
N ALA A 314 -27.59 -21.67 -0.14
CA ALA A 314 -28.24 -21.26 -1.40
C ALA A 314 -27.65 -19.94 -1.94
N PRO A 315 -27.48 -19.79 -3.27
CA PRO A 315 -27.03 -18.54 -3.85
C PRO A 315 -28.07 -17.43 -3.73
N ALA A 316 -27.62 -16.20 -3.43
CA ALA A 316 -28.42 -15.00 -3.42
C ALA A 316 -27.56 -13.81 -3.86
N THR A 317 -28.18 -12.81 -4.50
CA THR A 317 -27.53 -11.54 -4.83
C THR A 317 -28.16 -10.43 -3.99
N LEU A 318 -27.32 -9.62 -3.37
CA LEU A 318 -27.68 -8.49 -2.50
C LEU A 318 -27.23 -7.20 -3.15
N SER A 319 -28.00 -6.13 -3.02
CA SER A 319 -27.58 -4.78 -3.43
C SER A 319 -27.29 -3.96 -2.18
N LEU A 320 -26.05 -3.54 -2.01
CA LEU A 320 -25.58 -2.76 -0.86
C LEU A 320 -24.98 -1.43 -1.32
N VAL A 321 -25.14 -0.39 -0.51
CA VAL A 321 -24.43 0.88 -0.68
C VAL A 321 -23.18 0.86 0.19
N LEU A 322 -22.01 0.95 -0.44
CA LEU A 322 -20.75 0.93 0.29
C LEU A 322 -20.53 2.23 1.07
N GLY A 323 -20.20 2.10 2.33
CA GLY A 323 -19.81 3.24 3.16
C GLY A 323 -18.42 3.76 2.80
N GLU A 324 -18.04 4.86 3.39
CA GLU A 324 -16.68 5.35 3.37
C GLU A 324 -15.88 4.81 4.57
N ARG A 325 -14.66 4.36 4.32
CA ARG A 325 -13.77 3.85 5.37
C ARG A 325 -13.28 5.00 6.25
N PRO A 326 -13.50 4.93 7.58
CA PRO A 326 -13.09 6.00 8.48
C PRO A 326 -11.59 6.22 8.43
N GLN A 327 -11.14 7.46 8.34
CA GLN A 327 -9.72 7.78 8.45
C GLN A 327 -9.16 7.33 9.81
N PRO A 328 -7.97 6.72 9.86
CA PRO A 328 -7.38 6.29 11.12
C PRO A 328 -7.21 7.48 12.06
N LYS A 329 -7.73 7.37 13.29
CA LYS A 329 -7.56 8.43 14.29
C LYS A 329 -6.06 8.62 14.55
N ARG A 330 -5.53 9.82 14.25
CA ARG A 330 -4.16 10.21 14.61
C ARG A 330 -3.96 9.96 16.11
N ARG A 331 -3.10 9.04 16.48
CA ARG A 331 -2.68 8.86 17.88
C ARG A 331 -1.91 10.12 18.28
N ARG A 332 -2.60 11.09 18.91
CA ARG A 332 -1.93 12.19 19.58
C ARG A 332 -0.95 11.57 20.57
N SER A 333 0.34 11.75 20.35
CA SER A 333 1.38 11.31 21.26
C SER A 333 1.13 12.02 22.60
N ARG A 334 0.76 11.25 23.63
CA ARG A 334 0.68 11.73 25.04
C ARG A 334 2.07 11.99 25.61
N ARG A 335 2.93 12.72 24.90
CA ARG A 335 4.20 13.24 25.41
C ARG A 335 4.05 14.73 25.67
N GLY A 336 3.41 15.12 26.77
CA GLY A 336 3.31 16.54 27.11
C GLY A 336 2.57 16.87 28.41
N ARG A 337 2.56 15.96 29.41
CA ARG A 337 2.00 16.31 30.71
C ARG A 337 2.72 15.58 31.86
N ASN A 338 4.02 15.84 32.05
CA ASN A 338 4.68 15.58 33.34
C ASN A 338 6.00 16.37 33.44
N ARG A 339 5.88 17.69 33.42
CA ARG A 339 6.92 18.59 33.93
C ARG A 339 6.27 19.85 34.47
N ARG A 340 5.62 19.75 35.66
CA ARG A 340 5.38 20.85 36.60
C ARG A 340 4.80 20.26 37.86
N ASN A 341 5.66 19.76 38.75
CA ASN A 341 5.55 19.92 40.18
C ASN A 341 6.73 19.20 40.85
N GLY A 342 7.62 19.96 41.37
CA GLY A 342 8.76 19.48 42.14
C GLY A 342 9.66 20.63 42.52
N ARG A 343 9.10 21.59 43.26
CA ARG A 343 9.91 22.55 44.05
C ARG A 343 10.16 21.97 45.41
N ASN A 344 11.42 22.11 45.83
CA ASN A 344 11.97 22.13 47.16
C ASN A 344 11.91 20.88 48.05
N ARG A 345 13.10 20.37 48.33
CA ARG A 345 13.65 20.37 49.69
C ARG A 345 15.15 20.09 49.65
N ASP A 346 15.86 21.00 50.29
CA ASP A 346 17.25 20.94 50.72
C ASP A 346 17.53 19.76 51.63
N ASP A 347 18.77 19.40 51.66
CA ASP A 347 19.64 19.04 52.76
C ASP A 347 20.32 17.66 52.65
N GLY A 348 21.64 17.74 52.82
CA GLY A 348 22.42 16.84 53.66
C GLY A 348 23.28 15.79 52.96
N GLY A 349 24.50 16.18 52.71
CA GLY A 349 25.75 15.54 53.05
C GLY A 349 25.90 14.01 52.98
N GLY A 350 26.97 13.54 52.36
CA GLY A 350 27.62 12.36 52.87
C GLY A 350 28.20 11.37 51.83
N ARG A 351 29.46 11.59 51.52
CA ARG A 351 30.52 10.57 51.36
C ARG A 351 30.38 9.45 50.31
N ILE A 352 31.31 9.48 49.40
CA ILE A 352 31.83 8.37 48.60
C ILE A 352 32.42 7.29 49.50
N PRO A 353 32.35 6.01 49.15
CA PRO A 353 33.53 5.18 49.14
C PRO A 353 33.79 4.51 47.78
N ILE A 354 35.04 4.51 47.51
CA ILE A 354 35.81 3.74 46.58
C ILE A 354 35.77 2.27 47.04
N ASP A 355 35.44 1.34 46.13
CA ASP A 355 36.25 0.15 45.78
C ASP A 355 35.71 -0.49 44.48
#